data_a9e945a36e91a73c79b36a3630e3d495
#
_entry.id   a9e945a36e91a73c79b36a3630e3d495
#
_cell.length_a   1.000
_cell.length_b   1.000
_cell.length_c   1.000
_cell.angle_alpha   90.00
_cell.angle_beta   90.00
_cell.angle_gamma   90.00
#
_symmetry.space_group_name_H-M   'P 1'
#
loop_
_entity.id
_entity.type
_entity.pdbx_description
1 polymer ?
#
loop_
_entity_poly.entity_id
_entity_poly.type
_entity_poly.pdbx_seq_one_letter_code
_entity_poly.pdbx_strand_id
1 'polypeptide(L)'
;MKSEDEAFEQIKTFLSYLPNNVWELPPVIKTEDDSNRKEEELISAIPRNRRKPFKIRPILQMVFDKGSIFEMGRHYGGDTVTGFARLNGYPVGFLANDPYVRGGGLSVESCHKIERFVDLCQTFHLPIVNFVDQPGVSIGLAAEKQGLIKHAVRAISAIYQSTIPMVEIILRRKYGVGGAGMINAHRLRQRYAWPSADWGSLPLEGGIQVAYRRKLESSENPQALLEKLVSKYESFRSPFLTAEAFGLFGIEEIIDPRETRPLLCDWVEDAYSLLPQQLGPSTHLMRP
;
A
#
# COMPACT_ATOMS: atom_id res chain seq x y z
N MET A 1 1.59 -25.38 5.72
CA MET A 1 2.31 -26.15 6.74
C MET A 1 2.21 -27.63 6.39
N LYS A 2 3.32 -28.35 6.45
CA LYS A 2 3.39 -29.78 6.08
C LYS A 2 3.72 -30.67 7.29
N SER A 3 4.14 -30.05 8.42
CA SER A 3 4.45 -30.74 9.67
C SER A 3 4.18 -29.85 10.88
N GLU A 4 4.14 -30.44 12.08
CA GLU A 4 4.05 -29.72 13.36
C GLU A 4 5.30 -28.89 13.61
N ASP A 5 6.48 -29.39 13.28
CA ASP A 5 7.73 -28.63 13.43
C ASP A 5 7.71 -27.35 12.60
N GLU A 6 7.23 -27.42 11.34
CA GLU A 6 7.05 -26.25 10.50
C GLU A 6 6.04 -25.27 11.13
N ALA A 7 4.98 -25.77 11.76
CA ALA A 7 4.00 -24.94 12.45
C ALA A 7 4.62 -24.21 13.66
N PHE A 8 5.40 -24.89 14.46
CA PHE A 8 6.10 -24.31 15.61
C PHE A 8 7.13 -23.25 15.17
N GLU A 9 7.88 -23.49 14.11
CA GLU A 9 8.81 -22.48 13.58
C GLU A 9 8.08 -21.25 13.05
N GLN A 10 6.93 -21.41 12.39
CA GLN A 10 6.12 -20.27 11.97
C GLN A 10 5.55 -19.48 13.16
N ILE A 11 5.10 -20.15 14.21
CA ILE A 11 4.63 -19.50 15.44
C ILE A 11 5.77 -18.71 16.10
N LYS A 12 6.94 -19.30 16.25
CA LYS A 12 8.12 -18.62 16.81
C LYS A 12 8.50 -17.40 15.96
N THR A 13 8.52 -17.56 14.64
CA THR A 13 8.81 -16.47 13.71
C THR A 13 7.80 -15.35 13.86
N PHE A 14 6.50 -15.65 13.88
CA PHE A 14 5.45 -14.68 14.11
C PHE A 14 5.65 -13.92 15.43
N LEU A 15 5.85 -14.64 16.53
CA LEU A 15 6.05 -14.05 17.86
C LEU A 15 7.33 -13.20 17.95
N SER A 16 8.35 -13.50 17.15
CA SER A 16 9.60 -12.74 17.15
C SER A 16 9.46 -11.29 16.67
N TYR A 17 8.36 -10.95 16.01
CA TYR A 17 8.06 -9.57 15.60
C TYR A 17 7.29 -8.78 16.67
N LEU A 18 6.67 -9.47 17.62
CA LEU A 18 5.74 -8.87 18.57
C LEU A 18 6.42 -8.65 19.94
N PRO A 19 6.03 -7.60 20.68
CA PRO A 19 6.41 -7.45 22.07
C PRO A 19 5.72 -8.52 22.94
N ASN A 20 6.22 -8.75 24.16
CA ASN A 20 5.58 -9.70 25.07
C ASN A 20 4.20 -9.24 25.54
N ASN A 21 3.97 -7.94 25.56
CA ASN A 21 2.70 -7.32 25.92
C ASN A 21 2.58 -5.92 25.31
N VAL A 22 1.40 -5.31 25.41
CA VAL A 22 1.09 -3.99 24.78
C VAL A 22 1.77 -2.79 25.46
N TRP A 23 2.49 -2.99 26.56
CA TRP A 23 3.25 -1.94 27.26
C TRP A 23 4.72 -1.92 26.86
N GLU A 24 5.13 -2.78 25.95
CA GLU A 24 6.49 -2.91 25.45
C GLU A 24 6.55 -2.58 23.94
N LEU A 25 7.72 -2.11 23.51
CA LEU A 25 7.99 -1.93 22.08
C LEU A 25 8.30 -3.25 21.40
N PRO A 26 7.98 -3.39 20.10
CA PRO A 26 8.41 -4.54 19.32
C PRO A 26 9.93 -4.72 19.34
N PRO A 27 10.44 -5.96 19.43
CA PRO A 27 11.86 -6.24 19.68
C PRO A 27 12.72 -5.94 18.45
N VAL A 28 13.61 -4.97 18.58
CA VAL A 28 14.63 -4.65 17.56
C VAL A 28 15.77 -5.65 17.66
N ILE A 29 16.22 -6.19 16.52
CA ILE A 29 17.35 -7.11 16.44
C ILE A 29 18.50 -6.48 15.66
N LYS A 30 19.72 -6.93 15.94
CA LYS A 30 20.87 -6.59 15.10
C LYS A 30 20.73 -7.23 13.72
N THR A 31 21.01 -6.48 12.68
CA THR A 31 21.10 -6.98 11.30
C THR A 31 22.45 -6.64 10.71
N GLU A 32 22.94 -7.48 9.80
CA GLU A 32 24.12 -7.21 8.98
C GLU A 32 23.74 -6.69 7.58
N ASP A 33 22.44 -6.60 7.28
CA ASP A 33 21.96 -6.10 6.00
C ASP A 33 22.06 -4.57 5.96
N ASP A 34 22.92 -4.06 5.10
CA ASP A 34 23.20 -2.62 5.00
C ASP A 34 21.92 -1.81 4.80
N SER A 35 21.67 -0.84 5.69
CA SER A 35 20.53 0.08 5.61
C SER A 35 20.57 0.92 4.32
N ASN A 36 21.76 1.20 3.80
CA ASN A 36 21.96 1.97 2.57
C ASN A 36 22.03 1.10 1.30
N ARG A 37 21.72 -0.19 1.40
CA ARG A 37 21.69 -1.10 0.24
C ARG A 37 20.69 -0.62 -0.80
N LYS A 38 21.15 -0.49 -2.05
CA LYS A 38 20.38 -0.06 -3.22
C LYS A 38 20.36 -1.18 -4.24
N GLU A 39 19.16 -1.53 -4.73
CA GLU A 39 18.98 -2.59 -5.73
C GLU A 39 18.63 -1.97 -7.08
N GLU A 40 19.50 -2.13 -8.07
CA GLU A 40 19.34 -1.60 -9.43
C GLU A 40 18.08 -2.13 -10.12
N GLU A 41 17.67 -3.35 -9.81
CA GLU A 41 16.51 -4.02 -10.37
C GLU A 41 15.21 -3.25 -10.06
N LEU A 42 15.17 -2.43 -9.02
CA LEU A 42 14.01 -1.61 -8.67
C LEU A 42 13.68 -0.58 -9.76
N ILE A 43 14.67 -0.07 -10.51
CA ILE A 43 14.46 0.87 -11.62
C ILE A 43 13.54 0.27 -12.69
N SER A 44 13.69 -1.02 -12.95
CA SER A 44 12.93 -1.72 -13.99
C SER A 44 11.79 -2.60 -13.46
N ALA A 45 11.53 -2.57 -12.14
CA ALA A 45 10.54 -3.42 -11.51
C ALA A 45 9.10 -3.13 -11.97
N ILE A 46 8.81 -1.88 -12.33
CA ILE A 46 7.49 -1.47 -12.84
C ILE A 46 7.52 -1.38 -14.37
N PRO A 47 6.72 -2.19 -15.08
CA PRO A 47 6.67 -2.14 -16.55
C PRO A 47 6.18 -0.79 -17.07
N ARG A 48 6.82 -0.26 -18.14
CA ARG A 48 6.32 0.93 -18.84
C ARG A 48 4.92 0.75 -19.42
N ASN A 49 4.59 -0.48 -19.85
CA ASN A 49 3.22 -0.81 -20.26
C ASN A 49 2.34 -0.93 -19.01
N ARG A 50 1.48 0.05 -18.78
CA ARG A 50 0.60 0.17 -17.61
C ARG A 50 -0.39 -0.99 -17.45
N ARG A 51 -0.71 -1.71 -18.53
CA ARG A 51 -1.60 -2.89 -18.51
C ARG A 51 -0.89 -4.16 -18.05
N LYS A 52 0.46 -4.19 -18.11
CA LYS A 52 1.24 -5.36 -17.71
C LYS A 52 1.37 -5.41 -16.18
N PRO A 53 0.97 -6.52 -15.52
CA PRO A 53 1.19 -6.68 -14.10
C PRO A 53 2.69 -6.85 -13.79
N PHE A 54 3.08 -6.55 -12.55
CA PHE A 54 4.43 -6.78 -12.03
C PHE A 54 4.37 -7.61 -10.74
N LYS A 55 5.46 -8.28 -10.41
CA LYS A 55 5.56 -9.11 -9.21
C LYS A 55 5.93 -8.24 -8.02
N ILE A 56 5.02 -8.11 -7.05
CA ILE A 56 5.26 -7.29 -5.85
C ILE A 56 6.25 -7.93 -4.88
N ARG A 57 6.23 -9.25 -4.70
CA ARG A 57 7.08 -9.95 -3.71
C ARG A 57 8.58 -9.76 -3.94
N PRO A 58 9.13 -9.79 -5.16
CA PRO A 58 10.52 -9.41 -5.40
C PRO A 58 10.86 -7.98 -4.97
N ILE A 59 9.94 -7.00 -5.18
CA ILE A 59 10.14 -5.62 -4.72
C ILE A 59 10.26 -5.59 -3.20
N LEU A 60 9.35 -6.28 -2.48
CA LEU A 60 9.41 -6.36 -1.02
C LEU A 60 10.73 -6.99 -0.53
N GLN A 61 11.21 -8.05 -1.21
CA GLN A 61 12.48 -8.73 -0.88
C GLN A 61 13.71 -7.82 -1.09
N MET A 62 13.65 -6.93 -2.08
CA MET A 62 14.72 -5.96 -2.34
C MET A 62 14.74 -4.82 -1.32
N VAL A 63 13.60 -4.47 -0.73
CA VAL A 63 13.48 -3.34 0.20
C VAL A 63 13.68 -3.76 1.65
N PHE A 64 13.01 -4.81 2.12
CA PHE A 64 13.11 -5.27 3.50
C PHE A 64 14.44 -6.00 3.78
N ASP A 65 14.76 -6.17 5.05
CA ASP A 65 15.93 -6.94 5.49
C ASP A 65 15.86 -8.37 4.94
N LYS A 66 16.98 -8.85 4.44
CA LYS A 66 17.07 -10.19 3.81
C LYS A 66 16.58 -11.28 4.76
N GLY A 67 15.64 -12.10 4.26
CA GLY A 67 15.07 -13.21 5.04
C GLY A 67 14.07 -12.81 6.13
N SER A 68 13.75 -11.51 6.26
CA SER A 68 12.85 -11.03 7.32
C SER A 68 11.36 -11.03 6.96
N ILE A 69 10.97 -11.37 5.74
CA ILE A 69 9.57 -11.29 5.32
C ILE A 69 8.78 -12.50 5.85
N PHE A 70 7.75 -12.21 6.65
CA PHE A 70 6.76 -13.17 7.10
C PHE A 70 5.38 -12.80 6.53
N GLU A 71 5.04 -13.38 5.37
CA GLU A 71 3.76 -13.12 4.68
C GLU A 71 2.60 -13.83 5.39
N MET A 72 1.53 -13.09 5.70
CA MET A 72 0.32 -13.61 6.34
C MET A 72 -0.87 -13.62 5.39
N GLY A 73 -1.73 -14.64 5.52
CA GLY A 73 -2.97 -14.75 4.75
C GLY A 73 -2.77 -14.84 3.23
N ARG A 74 -1.73 -15.49 2.77
CA ARG A 74 -1.36 -15.60 1.35
C ARG A 74 -2.48 -16.13 0.45
N HIS A 75 -3.32 -17.01 0.99
CA HIS A 75 -4.40 -17.68 0.24
C HIS A 75 -5.77 -17.04 0.47
N TYR A 76 -5.85 -15.91 1.18
CA TYR A 76 -7.06 -15.17 1.43
C TYR A 76 -6.87 -13.69 1.03
N GLY A 77 -7.78 -13.12 0.22
CA GLY A 77 -7.64 -11.76 -0.28
C GLY A 77 -6.31 -11.54 -1.00
N GLY A 78 -5.98 -12.36 -1.99
CA GLY A 78 -4.67 -12.40 -2.64
C GLY A 78 -4.28 -11.13 -3.41
N ASP A 79 -5.25 -10.26 -3.71
CA ASP A 79 -5.06 -8.93 -4.30
C ASP A 79 -4.35 -7.94 -3.34
N THR A 80 -4.28 -8.30 -2.05
CA THR A 80 -3.50 -7.58 -1.04
C THR A 80 -2.55 -8.53 -0.32
N VAL A 81 -1.28 -8.18 -0.26
CA VAL A 81 -0.24 -8.88 0.50
C VAL A 81 -0.07 -8.18 1.83
N THR A 82 -0.07 -8.94 2.92
CA THR A 82 0.14 -8.44 4.28
C THR A 82 1.18 -9.30 4.97
N GLY A 83 1.91 -8.73 5.90
CA GLY A 83 2.87 -9.48 6.68
C GLY A 83 3.75 -8.61 7.55
N PHE A 84 4.65 -9.25 8.26
CA PHE A 84 5.70 -8.61 9.02
C PHE A 84 7.02 -8.71 8.26
N ALA A 85 7.85 -7.70 8.47
CA ALA A 85 9.22 -7.66 7.96
C ALA A 85 10.10 -6.84 8.92
N ARG A 86 11.36 -6.64 8.54
CA ARG A 86 12.27 -5.75 9.28
C ARG A 86 12.90 -4.75 8.36
N LEU A 87 13.18 -3.58 8.91
CA LEU A 87 13.97 -2.51 8.30
C LEU A 87 15.06 -2.13 9.30
N ASN A 88 16.31 -2.33 8.95
CA ASN A 88 17.45 -2.11 9.85
C ASN A 88 17.25 -2.78 11.23
N GLY A 89 16.67 -3.99 11.22
CA GLY A 89 16.36 -4.79 12.41
C GLY A 89 15.05 -4.42 13.13
N TYR A 90 14.43 -3.29 12.82
CA TYR A 90 13.16 -2.83 13.42
C TYR A 90 11.97 -3.59 12.81
N PRO A 91 11.12 -4.24 13.61
CA PRO A 91 9.91 -4.87 13.12
C PRO A 91 8.91 -3.85 12.55
N VAL A 92 8.33 -4.17 11.41
CA VAL A 92 7.27 -3.40 10.76
C VAL A 92 6.19 -4.32 10.21
N GLY A 93 4.96 -3.83 10.17
CA GLY A 93 3.92 -4.40 9.33
C GLY A 93 4.05 -3.87 7.91
N PHE A 94 3.65 -4.66 6.90
CA PHE A 94 3.55 -4.17 5.55
C PHE A 94 2.24 -4.53 4.88
N LEU A 95 1.77 -3.61 4.04
CA LEU A 95 0.67 -3.77 3.10
C LEU A 95 1.22 -3.60 1.69
N ALA A 96 0.74 -4.39 0.73
CA ALA A 96 1.09 -4.19 -0.67
C ALA A 96 -0.02 -4.71 -1.59
N ASN A 97 -0.25 -4.05 -2.72
CA ASN A 97 -1.18 -4.56 -3.72
C ASN A 97 -0.49 -5.57 -4.66
N ASP A 98 -1.16 -6.68 -4.97
CA ASP A 98 -0.67 -7.67 -5.95
C ASP A 98 -1.45 -7.54 -7.27
N PRO A 99 -0.87 -6.90 -8.30
CA PRO A 99 -1.56 -6.70 -9.56
C PRO A 99 -1.78 -7.99 -10.37
N TYR A 100 -1.17 -9.12 -10.00
CA TYR A 100 -1.47 -10.41 -10.62
C TYR A 100 -2.81 -10.98 -10.19
N VAL A 101 -3.35 -10.53 -9.05
CA VAL A 101 -4.65 -10.97 -8.56
C VAL A 101 -5.67 -9.87 -8.75
N ARG A 102 -6.65 -10.07 -9.61
CA ARG A 102 -7.72 -9.09 -9.92
C ARG A 102 -7.19 -7.68 -10.28
N GLY A 103 -5.99 -7.60 -10.83
CA GLY A 103 -5.34 -6.32 -11.12
C GLY A 103 -4.96 -5.50 -9.88
N GLY A 104 -5.01 -6.05 -8.67
CA GLY A 104 -4.77 -5.35 -7.40
C GLY A 104 -6.00 -4.63 -6.85
N GLY A 105 -7.19 -4.79 -7.48
CA GLY A 105 -8.44 -4.16 -7.01
C GLY A 105 -8.94 -4.79 -5.71
N LEU A 106 -9.39 -3.96 -4.76
CA LEU A 106 -9.89 -4.43 -3.46
C LEU A 106 -11.13 -5.31 -3.61
N SER A 107 -11.06 -6.51 -3.06
CA SER A 107 -12.18 -7.43 -2.85
C SER A 107 -12.69 -7.37 -1.41
N VAL A 108 -13.81 -8.03 -1.13
CA VAL A 108 -14.33 -8.15 0.25
C VAL A 108 -13.30 -8.83 1.14
N GLU A 109 -12.68 -9.89 0.65
CA GLU A 109 -11.65 -10.66 1.38
C GLU A 109 -10.42 -9.80 1.70
N SER A 110 -9.96 -8.98 0.74
CA SER A 110 -8.82 -8.09 0.98
C SER A 110 -9.19 -6.96 1.93
N CYS A 111 -10.41 -6.43 1.90
CA CYS A 111 -10.88 -5.46 2.86
C CYS A 111 -10.86 -6.01 4.30
N HIS A 112 -11.37 -7.23 4.52
CA HIS A 112 -11.30 -7.91 5.82
C HIS A 112 -9.85 -8.14 6.25
N LYS A 113 -8.99 -8.53 5.32
CA LYS A 113 -7.57 -8.77 5.58
C LYS A 113 -6.86 -7.49 6.01
N ILE A 114 -7.09 -6.37 5.32
CA ILE A 114 -6.54 -5.05 5.68
C ILE A 114 -7.03 -4.63 7.07
N GLU A 115 -8.35 -4.70 7.34
CA GLU A 115 -8.92 -4.33 8.62
C GLU A 115 -8.24 -5.08 9.77
N ARG A 116 -8.22 -6.41 9.70
CA ARG A 116 -7.62 -7.26 10.74
C ARG A 116 -6.12 -7.04 10.90
N PHE A 117 -5.41 -6.81 9.80
CA PHE A 117 -3.97 -6.60 9.82
C PHE A 117 -3.59 -5.25 10.43
N VAL A 118 -4.30 -4.19 10.08
CA VAL A 118 -4.09 -2.87 10.68
C VAL A 118 -4.39 -2.89 12.19
N ASP A 119 -5.45 -3.57 12.60
CA ASP A 119 -5.79 -3.74 14.02
C ASP A 119 -4.72 -4.54 14.79
N LEU A 120 -4.14 -5.56 14.17
CA LEU A 120 -3.04 -6.33 14.74
C LEU A 120 -1.80 -5.43 14.93
N CYS A 121 -1.42 -4.67 13.90
CA CYS A 121 -0.30 -3.74 13.97
C CYS A 121 -0.55 -2.64 15.02
N GLN A 122 -1.77 -2.08 15.08
CA GLN A 122 -2.16 -1.10 16.09
C GLN A 122 -2.06 -1.68 17.51
N THR A 123 -2.50 -2.93 17.72
CA THR A 123 -2.48 -3.59 19.03
C THR A 123 -1.07 -3.78 19.56
N PHE A 124 -0.13 -4.12 18.69
CA PHE A 124 1.25 -4.42 19.07
C PHE A 124 2.25 -3.34 18.66
N HIS A 125 1.76 -2.14 18.34
CA HIS A 125 2.58 -0.95 18.04
C HIS A 125 3.59 -1.16 16.90
N LEU A 126 3.20 -1.87 15.83
CA LEU A 126 4.04 -2.08 14.65
C LEU A 126 3.78 -0.97 13.63
N PRO A 127 4.76 -0.13 13.30
CA PRO A 127 4.62 0.83 12.20
C PRO A 127 4.32 0.11 10.88
N ILE A 128 3.57 0.75 9.98
CA ILE A 128 3.16 0.11 8.71
C ILE A 128 3.82 0.80 7.52
N VAL A 129 4.43 -0.01 6.65
CA VAL A 129 4.87 0.38 5.31
C VAL A 129 3.85 -0.11 4.28
N ASN A 130 3.32 0.80 3.48
CA ASN A 130 2.32 0.49 2.46
C ASN A 130 2.87 0.70 1.05
N PHE A 131 2.96 -0.37 0.24
CA PHE A 131 3.37 -0.31 -1.17
C PHE A 131 2.13 -0.30 -2.06
N VAL A 132 1.85 0.84 -2.70
CA VAL A 132 0.58 1.10 -3.36
C VAL A 132 0.66 0.93 -4.87
N ASP A 133 -0.16 0.02 -5.39
CA ASP A 133 -0.60 -0.07 -6.79
C ASP A 133 -2.11 -0.35 -6.80
N GLN A 134 -2.90 0.64 -6.33
CA GLN A 134 -4.33 0.48 -6.05
C GLN A 134 -5.20 1.07 -7.16
N PRO A 135 -5.85 0.22 -7.99
CA PRO A 135 -6.73 0.68 -9.06
C PRO A 135 -8.13 1.09 -8.58
N GLY A 136 -8.43 0.90 -7.30
CA GLY A 136 -9.75 1.09 -6.70
C GLY A 136 -10.38 -0.22 -6.22
N VAL A 137 -11.66 -0.16 -5.88
CA VAL A 137 -12.43 -1.35 -5.47
C VAL A 137 -12.89 -2.15 -6.69
N SER A 138 -13.08 -3.44 -6.53
CA SER A 138 -13.66 -4.29 -7.57
C SER A 138 -15.05 -3.80 -7.94
N ILE A 139 -15.41 -3.88 -9.22
CA ILE A 139 -16.69 -3.40 -9.77
C ILE A 139 -17.51 -4.55 -10.33
N GLY A 140 -18.82 -4.34 -10.44
CA GLY A 140 -19.75 -5.27 -11.07
C GLY A 140 -20.78 -5.84 -10.11
N LEU A 141 -21.81 -6.49 -10.66
CA LEU A 141 -22.97 -6.99 -9.92
C LEU A 141 -22.59 -7.95 -8.77
N ALA A 142 -21.56 -8.76 -8.98
CA ALA A 142 -21.10 -9.70 -7.95
C ALA A 142 -20.53 -8.97 -6.72
N ALA A 143 -19.72 -7.92 -6.94
CA ALA A 143 -19.17 -7.08 -5.90
C ALA A 143 -20.27 -6.30 -5.13
N GLU A 144 -21.24 -5.76 -5.86
CA GLU A 144 -22.40 -5.07 -5.26
C GLU A 144 -23.24 -6.01 -4.38
N LYS A 145 -23.55 -7.23 -4.87
CA LYS A 145 -24.27 -8.24 -4.09
C LYS A 145 -23.56 -8.66 -2.81
N GLN A 146 -22.24 -8.61 -2.78
CA GLN A 146 -21.43 -8.90 -1.59
C GLN A 146 -21.31 -7.71 -0.64
N GLY A 147 -21.85 -6.54 -1.00
CA GLY A 147 -21.77 -5.32 -0.19
C GLY A 147 -20.35 -4.77 -0.07
N LEU A 148 -19.54 -4.88 -1.14
CA LEU A 148 -18.12 -4.52 -1.15
C LEU A 148 -17.85 -3.12 -0.59
N ILE A 149 -18.68 -2.12 -0.92
CA ILE A 149 -18.50 -0.75 -0.43
C ILE A 149 -18.49 -0.68 1.09
N LYS A 150 -19.38 -1.41 1.78
CA LYS A 150 -19.41 -1.49 3.24
C LYS A 150 -18.07 -2.04 3.78
N HIS A 151 -17.56 -3.11 3.19
CA HIS A 151 -16.29 -3.71 3.61
C HIS A 151 -15.09 -2.81 3.30
N ALA A 152 -15.11 -2.11 2.17
CA ALA A 152 -14.08 -1.12 1.83
C ALA A 152 -14.06 0.05 2.82
N VAL A 153 -15.22 0.56 3.22
CA VAL A 153 -15.31 1.62 4.25
C VAL A 153 -14.78 1.12 5.60
N ARG A 154 -15.02 -0.14 5.98
CA ARG A 154 -14.46 -0.71 7.21
C ARG A 154 -12.92 -0.78 7.16
N ALA A 155 -12.35 -1.24 6.06
CA ALA A 155 -10.90 -1.28 5.88
C ALA A 155 -10.27 0.12 5.94
N ILE A 156 -10.86 1.09 5.24
CA ILE A 156 -10.43 2.50 5.29
C ILE A 156 -10.57 3.05 6.72
N SER A 157 -11.67 2.75 7.41
CA SER A 157 -11.87 3.17 8.81
C SER A 157 -10.81 2.61 9.74
N ALA A 158 -10.36 1.36 9.53
CA ALA A 158 -9.26 0.78 10.29
C ALA A 158 -7.98 1.60 10.14
N ILE A 159 -7.62 1.94 8.89
CA ILE A 159 -6.45 2.78 8.59
C ILE A 159 -6.58 4.17 9.23
N TYR A 160 -7.75 4.81 9.13
CA TYR A 160 -7.97 6.17 9.65
C TYR A 160 -8.07 6.24 11.17
N GLN A 161 -8.49 5.18 11.83
CA GLN A 161 -8.53 5.08 13.29
C GLN A 161 -7.17 4.71 13.89
N SER A 162 -6.28 4.13 13.09
CA SER A 162 -4.94 3.76 13.55
C SER A 162 -4.11 4.99 13.91
N THR A 163 -3.38 4.89 15.02
CA THR A 163 -2.48 5.93 15.52
C THR A 163 -1.01 5.61 15.30
N ILE A 164 -0.70 4.38 14.88
CA ILE A 164 0.69 3.99 14.58
C ILE A 164 1.25 4.77 13.39
N PRO A 165 2.55 5.04 13.36
CA PRO A 165 3.21 5.64 12.21
C PRO A 165 2.98 4.82 10.94
N MET A 166 2.75 5.50 9.83
CA MET A 166 2.51 4.85 8.54
C MET A 166 3.22 5.63 7.43
N VAL A 167 3.92 4.89 6.57
CA VAL A 167 4.54 5.42 5.35
C VAL A 167 3.98 4.73 4.12
N GLU A 168 3.82 5.48 3.05
CA GLU A 168 3.29 4.99 1.78
C GLU A 168 4.31 5.20 0.67
N ILE A 169 4.58 4.14 -0.09
CA ILE A 169 5.37 4.17 -1.31
C ILE A 169 4.44 3.90 -2.49
N ILE A 170 4.15 4.92 -3.29
CA ILE A 170 3.27 4.82 -4.45
C ILE A 170 4.10 4.27 -5.62
N LEU A 171 3.95 2.99 -5.90
CA LEU A 171 4.69 2.30 -6.96
C LEU A 171 4.15 2.63 -8.35
N ARG A 172 2.81 2.66 -8.50
CA ARG A 172 2.15 2.91 -9.77
C ARG A 172 0.79 3.56 -9.58
N ARG A 173 -0.30 2.78 -9.57
CA ARG A 173 -1.68 3.31 -9.55
C ARG A 173 -2.12 3.71 -8.14
N LYS A 174 -2.84 4.82 -8.05
CA LYS A 174 -3.52 5.24 -6.83
C LYS A 174 -4.82 5.96 -7.21
N TYR A 175 -5.90 5.18 -7.44
CA TYR A 175 -7.12 5.72 -7.99
C TYR A 175 -8.29 5.74 -7.00
N GLY A 176 -9.06 6.83 -7.08
CA GLY A 176 -10.31 7.02 -6.37
C GLY A 176 -10.19 6.93 -4.86
N VAL A 177 -11.32 6.64 -4.20
CA VAL A 177 -11.38 6.51 -2.74
C VAL A 177 -10.56 5.32 -2.25
N GLY A 178 -10.54 4.21 -2.99
CA GLY A 178 -9.72 3.05 -2.64
C GLY A 178 -8.23 3.38 -2.56
N GLY A 179 -7.71 4.16 -3.53
CA GLY A 179 -6.33 4.64 -3.49
C GLY A 179 -6.09 5.69 -2.40
N ALA A 180 -6.99 6.68 -2.28
CA ALA A 180 -6.86 7.75 -1.29
C ALA A 180 -6.88 7.21 0.15
N GLY A 181 -7.65 6.15 0.41
CA GLY A 181 -7.82 5.56 1.73
C GLY A 181 -6.67 4.66 2.21
N MET A 182 -5.63 4.45 1.39
CA MET A 182 -4.53 3.54 1.75
C MET A 182 -3.57 4.10 2.81
N ILE A 183 -3.71 5.35 3.19
CA ILE A 183 -2.98 5.98 4.29
C ILE A 183 -3.87 6.96 5.06
N ASN A 184 -3.65 7.11 6.36
CA ASN A 184 -4.41 8.05 7.18
C ASN A 184 -4.00 9.50 6.87
N ALA A 185 -4.93 10.27 6.28
CA ALA A 185 -4.69 11.66 5.90
C ALA A 185 -4.65 12.65 7.08
N HIS A 186 -5.12 12.25 8.27
CA HIS A 186 -5.24 13.11 9.45
C HIS A 186 -4.15 12.88 10.51
N ARG A 187 -3.24 11.95 10.28
CA ARG A 187 -2.16 11.60 11.20
C ARG A 187 -0.80 11.97 10.62
N LEU A 188 0.23 11.86 11.44
CA LEU A 188 1.60 11.95 10.93
C LEU A 188 1.81 10.83 9.92
N ARG A 189 2.01 11.24 8.70
CA ARG A 189 2.18 10.35 7.56
C ARG A 189 3.28 10.86 6.65
N GLN A 190 3.87 9.94 5.93
CA GLN A 190 4.80 10.27 4.85
C GLN A 190 4.38 9.48 3.60
N ARG A 191 4.41 10.14 2.45
CA ARG A 191 4.09 9.60 1.14
C ARG A 191 5.20 9.87 0.18
N TYR A 192 5.73 8.84 -0.39
CA TYR A 192 6.74 8.90 -1.43
C TYR A 192 6.21 8.26 -2.69
N ALA A 193 6.64 8.75 -3.84
CA ALA A 193 6.20 8.20 -5.11
C ALA A 193 7.41 7.83 -5.98
N TRP A 194 7.29 6.70 -6.68
CA TRP A 194 8.20 6.40 -7.77
C TRP A 194 7.82 7.20 -9.03
N PRO A 195 8.73 7.45 -9.97
CA PRO A 195 8.42 8.12 -11.24
C PRO A 195 7.34 7.42 -12.08
N SER A 196 7.07 6.14 -11.81
CA SER A 196 6.00 5.34 -12.41
C SER A 196 4.61 5.56 -11.79
N ALA A 197 4.51 6.38 -10.74
CA ALA A 197 3.26 6.66 -10.05
C ALA A 197 2.26 7.40 -10.93
N ASP A 198 0.98 7.11 -10.69
CA ASP A 198 -0.13 7.62 -11.46
C ASP A 198 -1.41 7.60 -10.61
N TRP A 199 -2.01 8.76 -10.41
CA TRP A 199 -3.20 8.89 -9.57
C TRP A 199 -4.27 9.77 -10.22
N GLY A 200 -5.48 9.66 -9.69
CA GLY A 200 -6.65 10.40 -10.16
C GLY A 200 -7.94 9.80 -9.63
N SER A 201 -9.04 10.39 -10.03
CA SER A 201 -10.38 9.90 -9.64
C SER A 201 -10.72 8.56 -10.30
N LEU A 202 -10.31 8.38 -11.56
CA LEU A 202 -10.55 7.19 -12.37
C LEU A 202 -9.36 6.92 -13.31
N PRO A 203 -9.13 5.66 -13.71
CA PRO A 203 -8.22 5.35 -14.80
C PRO A 203 -8.63 6.11 -16.08
N LEU A 204 -7.67 6.66 -16.83
CA LEU A 204 -8.00 7.33 -18.10
C LEU A 204 -8.66 6.38 -19.09
N GLU A 205 -8.16 5.15 -19.14
CA GLU A 205 -8.72 4.08 -19.97
C GLU A 205 -10.11 3.70 -19.45
N GLY A 206 -11.15 4.18 -20.07
CA GLY A 206 -12.55 3.99 -19.69
C GLY A 206 -13.15 5.19 -18.95
N GLY A 207 -12.43 5.89 -18.12
CA GLY A 207 -12.92 7.08 -17.40
C GLY A 207 -13.35 8.20 -18.35
N ILE A 208 -12.57 8.49 -19.38
CA ILE A 208 -12.92 9.47 -20.42
C ILE A 208 -14.15 9.05 -21.20
N GLN A 209 -14.26 7.77 -21.56
CA GLN A 209 -15.42 7.26 -22.28
C GLN A 209 -16.71 7.41 -21.47
N VAL A 210 -16.67 7.18 -20.17
CA VAL A 210 -17.81 7.37 -19.26
C VAL A 210 -18.12 8.86 -19.08
N ALA A 211 -17.11 9.69 -18.74
CA ALA A 211 -17.30 11.10 -18.45
C ALA A 211 -17.76 11.91 -19.66
N TYR A 212 -17.29 11.55 -20.86
CA TYR A 212 -17.59 12.25 -22.11
C TYR A 212 -18.53 11.48 -23.03
N ARG A 213 -19.25 10.47 -22.54
CA ARG A 213 -20.08 9.58 -23.32
C ARG A 213 -21.00 10.33 -24.30
N ARG A 214 -21.80 11.28 -23.81
CA ARG A 214 -22.74 12.06 -24.62
C ARG A 214 -22.01 12.86 -25.71
N LYS A 215 -20.85 13.44 -25.38
CA LYS A 215 -20.06 14.23 -26.31
C LYS A 215 -19.40 13.39 -27.38
N LEU A 216 -18.98 12.18 -27.03
CA LEU A 216 -18.45 11.19 -27.98
C LEU A 216 -19.55 10.67 -28.92
N GLU A 217 -20.73 10.35 -28.38
CA GLU A 217 -21.89 9.87 -29.16
C GLU A 217 -22.42 10.93 -30.14
N SER A 218 -22.28 12.23 -29.84
CA SER A 218 -22.71 13.32 -30.72
C SER A 218 -21.63 13.86 -31.65
N SER A 219 -20.42 13.31 -31.60
CA SER A 219 -19.29 13.78 -32.41
C SER A 219 -19.31 13.14 -33.80
N GLU A 220 -18.97 13.94 -34.83
CA GLU A 220 -18.77 13.42 -36.19
C GLU A 220 -17.60 12.42 -36.29
N ASN A 221 -16.58 12.57 -35.40
CA ASN A 221 -15.46 11.64 -35.29
C ASN A 221 -15.15 11.31 -33.83
N PRO A 222 -15.88 10.33 -33.22
CA PRO A 222 -15.71 9.95 -31.84
C PRO A 222 -14.29 9.51 -31.48
N GLN A 223 -13.61 8.80 -32.40
CA GLN A 223 -12.27 8.27 -32.17
C GLN A 223 -11.23 9.41 -32.07
N ALA A 224 -11.24 10.37 -33.00
CA ALA A 224 -10.34 11.51 -32.96
C ALA A 224 -10.59 12.40 -31.72
N LEU A 225 -11.85 12.57 -31.32
CA LEU A 225 -12.21 13.27 -30.10
C LEU A 225 -11.69 12.54 -28.86
N LEU A 226 -11.83 11.21 -28.82
CA LEU A 226 -11.31 10.38 -27.71
C LEU A 226 -9.79 10.53 -27.59
N GLU A 227 -9.06 10.39 -28.68
CA GLU A 227 -7.60 10.55 -28.71
C GLU A 227 -7.17 11.95 -28.23
N LYS A 228 -7.86 13.00 -28.67
CA LYS A 228 -7.61 14.36 -28.20
C LYS A 228 -7.84 14.52 -26.69
N LEU A 229 -8.92 13.93 -26.18
CA LEU A 229 -9.22 13.96 -24.75
C LEU A 229 -8.19 13.16 -23.93
N VAL A 230 -7.83 11.96 -24.41
CA VAL A 230 -6.80 11.14 -23.77
C VAL A 230 -5.48 11.91 -23.69
N SER A 231 -5.00 12.46 -24.80
CA SER A 231 -3.76 13.25 -24.85
C SER A 231 -3.81 14.45 -23.89
N LYS A 232 -4.95 15.16 -23.85
CA LYS A 232 -5.14 16.28 -22.91
C LYS A 232 -5.02 15.85 -21.46
N TYR A 233 -5.66 14.73 -21.07
CA TYR A 233 -5.65 14.28 -19.68
C TYR A 233 -4.36 13.57 -19.29
N GLU A 234 -3.64 12.96 -20.24
CA GLU A 234 -2.31 12.39 -19.99
C GLU A 234 -1.30 13.44 -19.54
N SER A 235 -1.40 14.67 -20.03
CA SER A 235 -0.51 15.77 -19.60
C SER A 235 -0.67 16.13 -18.12
N PHE A 236 -1.81 15.84 -17.51
CA PHE A 236 -2.08 16.12 -16.09
C PHE A 236 -1.75 14.96 -15.14
N ARG A 237 -1.33 13.79 -15.67
CA ARG A 237 -1.06 12.58 -14.86
C ARG A 237 0.36 12.52 -14.32
N SER A 238 1.20 13.47 -14.65
CA SER A 238 2.59 13.46 -14.19
C SER A 238 2.64 13.54 -12.67
N PRO A 239 3.33 12.60 -11.99
CA PRO A 239 3.52 12.68 -10.55
C PRO A 239 4.27 13.96 -10.14
N PHE A 240 5.09 14.52 -11.02
CA PHE A 240 5.81 15.76 -10.79
C PHE A 240 4.88 16.97 -10.62
N LEU A 241 3.77 17.04 -11.36
CA LEU A 241 2.78 18.12 -11.17
C LEU A 241 2.13 18.07 -9.78
N THR A 242 1.92 16.87 -9.23
CA THR A 242 1.37 16.73 -7.87
C THR A 242 2.42 17.08 -6.82
N ALA A 243 3.68 16.76 -7.06
CA ALA A 243 4.77 17.15 -6.18
C ALA A 243 4.94 18.68 -6.15
N GLU A 244 4.83 19.35 -7.31
CA GLU A 244 4.85 20.81 -7.41
C GLU A 244 3.66 21.47 -6.66
N ALA A 245 2.50 20.83 -6.66
CA ALA A 245 1.31 21.28 -5.95
C ALA A 245 1.29 20.87 -4.47
N PHE A 246 2.44 20.78 -3.84
CA PHE A 246 2.60 20.43 -2.43
C PHE A 246 1.63 21.19 -1.54
N GLY A 247 0.91 20.47 -0.68
CA GLY A 247 -0.09 21.01 0.24
C GLY A 247 -1.53 20.71 -0.13
N LEU A 248 -1.86 20.39 -1.39
CA LEU A 248 -3.22 19.98 -1.78
C LEU A 248 -3.45 18.47 -1.68
N PHE A 249 -2.46 17.64 -2.05
CA PHE A 249 -2.62 16.17 -2.11
C PHE A 249 -1.44 15.38 -1.51
N GLY A 250 -0.40 16.07 -1.07
CA GLY A 250 0.64 15.57 -0.19
C GLY A 250 1.33 14.28 -0.60
N ILE A 251 2.27 14.38 -1.52
CA ILE A 251 3.45 13.52 -1.50
C ILE A 251 4.62 14.37 -1.04
N GLU A 252 5.47 13.81 -0.21
CA GLU A 252 6.65 14.49 0.31
C GLU A 252 7.71 14.60 -0.79
N GLU A 253 7.90 13.52 -1.57
CA GLU A 253 8.92 13.49 -2.62
C GLU A 253 8.64 12.42 -3.68
N ILE A 254 9.18 12.64 -4.90
CA ILE A 254 9.35 11.60 -5.92
C ILE A 254 10.77 11.08 -5.79
N ILE A 255 10.89 9.82 -5.39
CA ILE A 255 12.17 9.18 -5.08
C ILE A 255 12.65 8.29 -6.22
N ASP A 256 13.97 8.17 -6.36
CA ASP A 256 14.56 7.06 -7.12
C ASP A 256 14.13 5.73 -6.47
N PRO A 257 13.61 4.76 -7.23
CA PRO A 257 13.22 3.46 -6.68
C PRO A 257 14.30 2.79 -5.81
N ARG A 258 15.57 3.00 -6.12
CA ARG A 258 16.71 2.47 -5.35
C ARG A 258 16.87 3.07 -3.97
N GLU A 259 16.38 4.29 -3.77
CA GLU A 259 16.41 4.99 -2.47
C GLU A 259 15.30 4.51 -1.52
N THR A 260 14.41 3.62 -1.96
CA THR A 260 13.28 3.17 -1.15
C THR A 260 13.74 2.52 0.16
N ARG A 261 14.75 1.64 0.15
CA ARG A 261 15.25 1.01 1.37
C ARG A 261 15.96 2.00 2.30
N PRO A 262 16.95 2.79 1.86
CA PRO A 262 17.58 3.80 2.73
C PRO A 262 16.56 4.70 3.41
N LEU A 263 15.66 5.28 2.63
CA LEU A 263 14.60 6.15 3.13
C LEU A 263 13.70 5.47 4.18
N LEU A 264 13.33 4.21 3.96
CA LEU A 264 12.48 3.48 4.90
C LEU A 264 13.26 3.05 6.16
N CYS A 265 14.56 2.82 6.06
CA CYS A 265 15.42 2.56 7.24
C CYS A 265 15.54 3.80 8.13
N ASP A 266 15.69 4.98 7.54
CA ASP A 266 15.67 6.24 8.29
C ASP A 266 14.28 6.50 8.89
N TRP A 267 13.23 6.32 8.10
CA TRP A 267 11.85 6.50 8.56
C TRP A 267 11.47 5.61 9.73
N VAL A 268 11.91 4.35 9.75
CA VAL A 268 11.53 3.43 10.82
C VAL A 268 12.13 3.82 12.17
N GLU A 269 13.33 4.39 12.19
CA GLU A 269 13.95 4.92 13.41
C GLU A 269 13.14 6.08 13.98
N ASP A 270 12.72 7.02 13.12
CA ASP A 270 11.83 8.11 13.50
C ASP A 270 10.47 7.58 14.00
N ALA A 271 9.89 6.62 13.30
CA ALA A 271 8.63 5.99 13.69
C ALA A 271 8.72 5.37 15.11
N TYR A 272 9.80 4.64 15.39
CA TYR A 272 10.01 4.04 16.72
C TYR A 272 10.24 5.06 17.83
N SER A 273 10.77 6.23 17.52
CA SER A 273 10.90 7.33 18.50
C SER A 273 9.55 7.85 19.01
N LEU A 274 8.48 7.67 18.23
CA LEU A 274 7.12 8.11 18.56
C LEU A 274 6.32 7.06 19.35
N LEU A 275 6.64 5.77 19.21
CA LEU A 275 5.87 4.67 19.77
C LEU A 275 5.79 4.66 21.31
N PRO A 276 6.82 5.09 22.10
CA PRO A 276 6.73 5.11 23.56
C PRO A 276 5.53 5.90 24.08
N GLN A 277 5.05 6.89 23.33
CA GLN A 277 3.88 7.71 23.70
C GLN A 277 2.55 7.02 23.42
N GLN A 278 2.56 5.89 22.71
CA GLN A 278 1.39 5.16 22.26
C GLN A 278 1.22 3.80 22.94
N LEU A 279 2.13 3.42 23.84
CA LEU A 279 2.07 2.14 24.53
C LEU A 279 0.80 2.00 25.37
N GLY A 280 0.31 0.78 25.47
CA GLY A 280 -0.90 0.42 26.19
C GLY A 280 -1.98 -0.16 25.30
N PRO A 281 -3.15 -0.49 25.86
CA PRO A 281 -4.24 -1.09 25.11
C PRO A 281 -4.79 -0.14 24.04
N SER A 282 -4.94 -0.66 22.84
CA SER A 282 -5.55 0.08 21.74
C SER A 282 -7.05 0.26 21.97
N THR A 283 -7.55 1.46 21.73
CA THR A 283 -8.98 1.75 21.69
C THR A 283 -9.45 1.85 20.24
N HIS A 284 -10.29 0.90 19.82
CA HIS A 284 -10.91 0.96 18.50
C HIS A 284 -12.29 1.61 18.60
N LEU A 285 -12.57 2.55 17.70
CA LEU A 285 -13.90 3.10 17.55
C LEU A 285 -14.80 2.10 16.82
N MET A 286 -16.14 2.24 16.98
CA MET A 286 -17.09 1.46 16.19
C MET A 286 -16.91 1.76 14.70
N ARG A 287 -16.99 0.71 13.89
CA ARG A 287 -16.92 0.79 12.42
C ARG A 287 -18.25 0.41 11.80
N PRO A 288 -18.62 1.04 10.66
CA PRO A 288 -19.88 0.81 9.97
C PRO A 288 -20.08 -0.62 9.48
#